data_9f0bec4531f667091c0ce26cf56ada1f
#
_entry.id   9f0bec4531f667091c0ce26cf56ada1f
#
_cell.length_a   1.000
_cell.length_b   1.000
_cell.length_c   1.000
_cell.angle_alpha   90.00
_cell.angle_beta   90.00
_cell.angle_gamma   90.00
#
_symmetry.space_group_name_H-M   'P 1'
#
loop_
_entity.id
_entity.type
_entity.pdbx_description
1 polymer ?
#
loop_
_entity_poly.entity_id
_entity_poly.type
_entity_poly.pdbx_seq_one_letter_code
_entity_poly.pdbx_strand_id
1 'polypeptide(L)'
;METNFSFIQLADPQFGLFASSSGKTDEEIDAYAKRGLIVKKTQKINGFADETRLFSLAIEHVQRLNPTFVVVCGDIINEAGNDEQTAEVKRIAGLLDKSITIRWVSGNHDVALDRVSPDQESIDRYRENFGPDYYAFSHQNIHFIVINSTLLTPPSKMTEEAWGQVAFVEQQVMTAKSERIILLSHHPLFIESPYEADSTWSIEKKYRDPLLEMAKKHGIEANFAGHLHRNNIVSTDYIEVVASGPVGYPFGQD
;
A
#
# COMPACT_ATOMS: atom_id res chain seq x y z
N MET A 1 -15.29 -29.72 -0.37
CA MET A 1 -13.83 -29.72 -0.56
C MET A 1 -13.38 -28.26 -0.45
N GLU A 2 -12.59 -27.92 0.54
CA GLU A 2 -11.92 -26.61 0.55
C GLU A 2 -10.96 -26.57 -0.61
N THR A 3 -11.23 -25.72 -1.58
CA THR A 3 -10.30 -25.49 -2.69
C THR A 3 -9.25 -24.51 -2.19
N ASN A 4 -7.99 -24.94 -2.12
CA ASN A 4 -6.88 -24.04 -1.83
C ASN A 4 -6.81 -22.96 -2.90
N PHE A 5 -6.64 -21.70 -2.51
CA PHE A 5 -6.34 -20.60 -3.41
C PHE A 5 -5.08 -19.87 -2.96
N SER A 6 -4.51 -19.08 -3.84
CA SER A 6 -3.40 -18.20 -3.53
C SER A 6 -3.67 -16.80 -4.07
N PHE A 7 -3.15 -15.80 -3.40
CA PHE A 7 -3.03 -14.44 -3.92
C PHE A 7 -1.58 -13.97 -3.78
N ILE A 8 -1.22 -12.94 -4.54
CA ILE A 8 0.10 -12.33 -4.49
C ILE A 8 -0.04 -10.91 -3.97
N GLN A 9 0.81 -10.55 -3.01
CA GLN A 9 1.00 -9.18 -2.58
C GLN A 9 2.16 -8.56 -3.34
N LEU A 10 1.94 -7.40 -3.94
CA LEU A 10 2.93 -6.48 -4.48
C LEU A 10 2.78 -5.15 -3.76
N ALA A 11 3.83 -4.34 -3.72
CA ALA A 11 3.78 -3.00 -3.14
C ALA A 11 4.71 -2.05 -3.90
N ASP A 12 4.41 -0.78 -3.85
CA ASP A 12 5.30 0.32 -4.21
C ASP A 12 5.95 0.15 -5.60
N PRO A 13 5.19 -0.10 -6.69
CA PRO A 13 5.75 -0.01 -8.04
C PRO A 13 6.19 1.42 -8.37
N GLN A 14 5.57 2.40 -7.80
CA GLN A 14 5.90 3.83 -7.63
C GLN A 14 6.58 4.45 -8.86
N PHE A 15 5.86 4.43 -9.99
CA PHE A 15 6.33 4.94 -11.28
C PHE A 15 6.78 6.40 -11.19
N GLY A 16 8.05 6.66 -11.51
CA GLY A 16 8.69 7.97 -11.44
C GLY A 16 9.63 8.15 -10.24
N LEU A 17 9.68 7.20 -9.30
CA LEU A 17 10.52 7.32 -8.10
C LEU A 17 12.02 7.21 -8.41
N PHE A 18 12.45 6.36 -9.36
CA PHE A 18 13.86 6.34 -9.81
C PHE A 18 14.28 7.71 -10.33
N ALA A 19 13.45 8.34 -11.15
CA ALA A 19 13.72 9.68 -11.67
C ALA A 19 13.78 10.72 -10.55
N SER A 20 12.81 10.71 -9.62
CA SER A 20 12.74 11.67 -8.52
C SER A 20 13.86 11.49 -7.50
N SER A 21 14.37 10.27 -7.32
CA SER A 21 15.45 9.94 -6.39
C SER A 21 16.86 10.06 -7.01
N SER A 22 16.97 10.32 -8.31
CA SER A 22 18.24 10.43 -9.03
C SER A 22 18.75 11.87 -9.17
N GLY A 23 20.06 12.04 -9.43
CA GLY A 23 20.69 13.34 -9.63
C GLY A 23 20.66 14.25 -8.41
N LYS A 24 20.59 13.68 -7.21
CA LYS A 24 20.52 14.39 -5.94
C LYS A 24 21.86 14.99 -5.55
N THR A 25 21.84 16.16 -4.93
CA THR A 25 23.00 16.77 -4.27
C THR A 25 23.35 16.04 -2.97
N ASP A 26 24.54 16.30 -2.43
CA ASP A 26 24.94 15.68 -1.15
C ASP A 26 24.02 16.14 -0.01
N GLU A 27 23.59 17.41 -0.02
CA GLU A 27 22.64 17.96 0.97
C GLU A 27 21.27 17.27 0.90
N GLU A 28 20.78 16.98 -0.31
CA GLU A 28 19.51 16.25 -0.49
C GLU A 28 19.64 14.80 -0.01
N ILE A 29 20.76 14.12 -0.31
CA ILE A 29 21.05 12.76 0.15
C ILE A 29 21.10 12.72 1.69
N ASP A 30 21.77 13.68 2.32
CA ASP A 30 21.80 13.82 3.78
C ASP A 30 20.40 14.06 4.37
N ALA A 31 19.53 14.79 3.68
CA ALA A 31 18.16 14.98 4.09
C ALA A 31 17.33 13.68 4.05
N TYR A 32 17.54 12.83 3.05
CA TYR A 32 16.96 11.48 2.99
C TYR A 32 17.50 10.60 4.13
N ALA A 33 18.82 10.61 4.36
CA ALA A 33 19.45 9.81 5.43
C ALA A 33 18.91 10.16 6.83
N LYS A 34 18.65 11.45 7.11
CA LYS A 34 18.01 11.89 8.36
C LYS A 34 16.60 11.34 8.56
N ARG A 35 15.95 10.90 7.49
CA ARG A 35 14.64 10.24 7.52
C ARG A 35 14.75 8.70 7.58
N GLY A 36 15.96 8.16 7.64
CA GLY A 36 16.21 6.72 7.59
C GLY A 36 16.14 6.13 6.17
N LEU A 37 16.13 6.98 5.14
CA LEU A 37 16.10 6.57 3.73
C LEU A 37 17.50 6.65 3.13
N ILE A 38 17.91 5.61 2.44
CA ILE A 38 19.21 5.58 1.75
C ILE A 38 19.00 5.84 0.26
N VAL A 39 19.50 6.96 -0.22
CA VAL A 39 19.52 7.32 -1.64
C VAL A 39 20.94 7.32 -2.12
N LYS A 40 21.22 6.56 -3.19
CA LYS A 40 22.55 6.51 -3.79
C LYS A 40 22.77 7.72 -4.71
N LYS A 41 23.97 8.29 -4.67
CA LYS A 41 24.36 9.34 -5.61
C LYS A 41 24.47 8.77 -7.03
N THR A 42 23.63 9.24 -7.92
CA THR A 42 23.55 8.78 -9.32
C THR A 42 23.45 9.97 -10.27
N GLN A 43 23.67 9.74 -11.55
CA GLN A 43 23.29 10.70 -12.57
C GLN A 43 21.78 10.86 -12.64
N LYS A 44 21.29 12.01 -13.12
CA LYS A 44 19.86 12.25 -13.30
C LYS A 44 19.28 11.26 -14.31
N ILE A 45 18.24 10.56 -13.88
CA ILE A 45 17.40 9.67 -14.69
C ILE A 45 16.14 10.46 -15.07
N ASN A 46 15.62 10.23 -16.26
CA ASN A 46 14.36 10.81 -16.73
C ASN A 46 13.37 9.67 -17.08
N GLY A 47 12.08 9.94 -16.88
CA GLY A 47 11.02 8.97 -17.14
C GLY A 47 10.99 7.86 -16.09
N PHE A 48 10.43 6.72 -16.45
CA PHE A 48 10.13 5.60 -15.54
C PHE A 48 10.45 4.22 -16.18
N ALA A 49 11.52 4.16 -16.98
CA ALA A 49 11.89 2.93 -17.69
C ALA A 49 12.28 1.78 -16.73
N ASP A 50 12.84 2.09 -15.56
CA ASP A 50 13.19 1.08 -14.56
C ASP A 50 11.94 0.50 -13.91
N GLU A 51 10.98 1.35 -13.54
CA GLU A 51 9.69 0.91 -13.00
C GLU A 51 8.91 0.09 -14.04
N THR A 52 8.89 0.54 -15.31
CA THR A 52 8.30 -0.22 -16.43
C THR A 52 8.86 -1.64 -16.50
N ARG A 53 10.19 -1.76 -16.47
CA ARG A 53 10.89 -3.05 -16.52
C ARG A 53 10.57 -3.92 -15.30
N LEU A 54 10.65 -3.35 -14.09
CA LEU A 54 10.46 -4.08 -12.84
C LEU A 54 9.00 -4.53 -12.67
N PHE A 55 8.05 -3.64 -12.94
CA PHE A 55 6.64 -3.99 -12.84
C PHE A 55 6.21 -4.98 -13.92
N SER A 56 6.73 -4.87 -15.16
CA SER A 56 6.52 -5.89 -16.19
C SER A 56 7.01 -7.26 -15.74
N LEU A 57 8.21 -7.34 -15.15
CA LEU A 57 8.75 -8.58 -14.61
C LEU A 57 7.87 -9.13 -13.47
N ALA A 58 7.37 -8.27 -12.57
CA ALA A 58 6.44 -8.69 -11.52
C ALA A 58 5.15 -9.27 -12.11
N ILE A 59 4.55 -8.63 -13.12
CA ILE A 59 3.35 -9.13 -13.80
C ILE A 59 3.62 -10.47 -14.52
N GLU A 60 4.78 -10.65 -15.16
CA GLU A 60 5.17 -11.94 -15.75
C GLU A 60 5.27 -13.04 -14.68
N HIS A 61 5.84 -12.75 -13.52
CA HIS A 61 5.90 -13.68 -12.39
C HIS A 61 4.50 -14.03 -11.86
N VAL A 62 3.64 -13.03 -11.69
CA VAL A 62 2.24 -13.23 -11.30
C VAL A 62 1.53 -14.15 -12.30
N GLN A 63 1.67 -13.87 -13.59
CA GLN A 63 1.07 -14.70 -14.65
C GLN A 63 1.53 -16.16 -14.57
N ARG A 64 2.82 -16.38 -14.35
CA ARG A 64 3.40 -17.74 -14.23
C ARG A 64 2.91 -18.47 -12.98
N LEU A 65 2.73 -17.76 -11.86
CA LEU A 65 2.25 -18.34 -10.61
C LEU A 65 0.75 -18.56 -10.60
N ASN A 66 0.03 -17.90 -11.49
CA ASN A 66 -1.41 -18.02 -11.70
C ASN A 66 -2.24 -17.96 -10.41
N PRO A 67 -2.13 -16.88 -9.61
CA PRO A 67 -2.92 -16.70 -8.39
C PRO A 67 -4.38 -16.38 -8.74
N THR A 68 -5.25 -16.47 -7.75
CA THR A 68 -6.65 -16.06 -7.92
C THR A 68 -6.78 -14.55 -8.13
N PHE A 69 -5.98 -13.77 -7.43
CA PHE A 69 -5.89 -12.32 -7.57
C PHE A 69 -4.55 -11.79 -7.08
N VAL A 70 -4.27 -10.53 -7.40
CA VAL A 70 -3.10 -9.78 -6.93
C VAL A 70 -3.60 -8.59 -6.14
N VAL A 71 -2.92 -8.28 -5.05
CA VAL A 71 -3.10 -7.03 -4.29
C VAL A 71 -1.86 -6.17 -4.52
N VAL A 72 -2.04 -4.92 -4.93
CA VAL A 72 -0.98 -3.91 -5.00
C VAL A 72 -1.18 -2.94 -3.84
N CYS A 73 -0.33 -3.03 -2.83
CA CYS A 73 -0.44 -2.31 -1.56
C CYS A 73 0.10 -0.88 -1.64
N GLY A 74 -0.44 -0.09 -2.58
CA GLY A 74 -0.24 1.35 -2.68
C GLY A 74 1.07 1.80 -3.29
N ASP A 75 1.19 3.13 -3.37
CA ASP A 75 2.25 3.85 -4.07
C ASP A 75 2.44 3.29 -5.49
N ILE A 76 1.35 3.32 -6.25
CA ILE A 76 1.27 2.84 -7.62
C ILE A 76 2.05 3.77 -8.54
N ILE A 77 1.87 5.09 -8.32
CA ILE A 77 2.57 6.18 -9.00
C ILE A 77 3.32 7.04 -7.97
N ASN A 78 4.28 7.83 -8.42
CA ASN A 78 5.06 8.71 -7.55
C ASN A 78 4.45 10.11 -7.40
N GLU A 79 3.62 10.53 -8.33
CA GLU A 79 3.03 11.87 -8.37
C GLU A 79 1.53 11.78 -8.60
N ALA A 80 0.74 12.05 -7.56
CA ALA A 80 -0.71 12.05 -7.65
C ALA A 80 -1.18 12.90 -8.85
N GLY A 81 -1.98 12.30 -9.73
CA GLY A 81 -2.49 12.94 -10.92
C GLY A 81 -1.54 13.01 -12.11
N ASN A 82 -0.43 12.30 -12.10
CA ASN A 82 0.43 12.16 -13.27
C ASN A 82 -0.16 11.12 -14.24
N ASP A 83 -0.74 11.62 -15.33
CA ASP A 83 -1.42 10.79 -16.32
C ASP A 83 -0.49 9.83 -17.07
N GLU A 84 0.78 10.21 -17.30
CA GLU A 84 1.75 9.37 -18.00
C GLU A 84 2.15 8.17 -17.13
N GLN A 85 2.42 8.39 -15.83
CA GLN A 85 2.69 7.33 -14.87
C GLN A 85 1.49 6.38 -14.75
N THR A 86 0.29 6.94 -14.62
CA THR A 86 -0.96 6.19 -14.53
C THR A 86 -1.22 5.34 -15.78
N ALA A 87 -1.03 5.91 -16.97
CA ALA A 87 -1.24 5.21 -18.23
C ALA A 87 -0.28 4.03 -18.39
N GLU A 88 0.98 4.19 -18.03
CA GLU A 88 1.98 3.13 -18.14
C GLU A 88 1.71 1.98 -17.17
N VAL A 89 1.36 2.29 -15.91
CA VAL A 89 0.91 1.27 -14.96
C VAL A 89 -0.26 0.46 -15.52
N LYS A 90 -1.30 1.14 -16.00
CA LYS A 90 -2.49 0.49 -16.57
C LYS A 90 -2.15 -0.35 -17.80
N ARG A 91 -1.24 0.12 -18.64
CA ARG A 91 -0.78 -0.61 -19.82
C ARG A 91 -0.14 -1.95 -19.42
N ILE A 92 0.76 -1.93 -18.43
CA ILE A 92 1.46 -3.14 -17.97
C ILE A 92 0.49 -4.05 -17.22
N ALA A 93 -0.32 -3.52 -16.32
CA ALA A 93 -1.35 -4.29 -15.61
C ALA A 93 -2.33 -4.97 -16.57
N GLY A 94 -2.64 -4.33 -17.70
CA GLY A 94 -3.49 -4.87 -18.75
C GLY A 94 -2.91 -6.06 -19.53
N LEU A 95 -1.62 -6.40 -19.32
CA LEU A 95 -0.99 -7.60 -19.88
C LEU A 95 -1.30 -8.86 -19.07
N LEU A 96 -1.81 -8.70 -17.85
CA LEU A 96 -2.18 -9.81 -17.00
C LEU A 96 -3.39 -10.55 -17.58
N ASP A 97 -3.42 -11.88 -17.43
CA ASP A 97 -4.57 -12.68 -17.84
C ASP A 97 -5.85 -12.19 -17.16
N LYS A 98 -6.93 -12.10 -17.92
CA LYS A 98 -8.22 -11.56 -17.44
C LYS A 98 -8.86 -12.38 -16.31
N SER A 99 -8.42 -13.60 -16.10
CA SER A 99 -8.85 -14.44 -14.98
C SER A 99 -8.24 -13.98 -13.64
N ILE A 100 -7.12 -13.24 -13.68
CA ILE A 100 -6.43 -12.74 -12.48
C ILE A 100 -6.82 -11.30 -12.23
N THR A 101 -7.59 -11.05 -11.18
CA THR A 101 -8.02 -9.69 -10.82
C THR A 101 -6.92 -8.95 -10.05
N ILE A 102 -6.67 -7.69 -10.40
CA ILE A 102 -5.84 -6.81 -9.56
C ILE A 102 -6.75 -6.06 -8.58
N ARG A 103 -6.36 -6.06 -7.30
CA ARG A 103 -6.96 -5.31 -6.20
C ARG A 103 -6.01 -4.17 -5.84
N TRP A 104 -6.43 -2.95 -6.12
CA TRP A 104 -5.63 -1.76 -5.85
C TRP A 104 -5.90 -1.24 -4.44
N VAL A 105 -4.83 -0.90 -3.73
CA VAL A 105 -4.85 -0.17 -2.45
C VAL A 105 -4.22 1.19 -2.72
N SER A 106 -4.75 2.28 -2.20
CA SER A 106 -4.16 3.61 -2.37
C SER A 106 -2.98 3.81 -1.42
N GLY A 107 -1.86 4.32 -1.95
CA GLY A 107 -0.73 4.82 -1.18
C GLY A 107 -0.72 6.34 -1.03
N ASN A 108 0.22 6.87 -0.27
CA ASN A 108 0.29 8.32 -0.05
C ASN A 108 0.68 9.09 -1.31
N HIS A 109 1.49 8.52 -2.19
CA HIS A 109 1.84 9.13 -3.48
C HIS A 109 0.72 9.04 -4.52
N ASP A 110 -0.26 8.17 -4.32
CA ASP A 110 -1.42 8.04 -5.22
C ASP A 110 -2.49 9.10 -4.98
N VAL A 111 -2.63 9.58 -3.73
CA VAL A 111 -3.70 10.50 -3.31
C VAL A 111 -3.18 11.83 -2.75
N ALA A 112 -1.86 12.02 -2.69
CA ALA A 112 -1.23 13.27 -2.26
C ALA A 112 0.18 13.39 -2.86
N LEU A 113 0.83 14.51 -2.59
CA LEU A 113 2.28 14.65 -2.74
C LEU A 113 2.96 14.26 -1.43
N ASP A 114 4.26 13.93 -1.47
CA ASP A 114 5.01 13.61 -0.25
C ASP A 114 4.80 14.68 0.83
N ARG A 115 4.37 14.26 2.03
CA ARG A 115 4.09 15.08 3.21
C ARG A 115 3.02 16.16 3.04
N VAL A 116 2.16 16.02 2.06
CA VAL A 116 0.99 16.87 1.89
C VAL A 116 -0.24 16.08 2.31
N SER A 117 -1.18 16.73 3.02
CA SER A 117 -2.47 16.10 3.31
C SER A 117 -3.22 15.85 1.99
N PRO A 118 -3.78 14.66 1.79
CA PRO A 118 -4.71 14.46 0.68
C PRO A 118 -5.90 15.41 0.78
N ASP A 119 -6.55 15.64 -0.34
CA ASP A 119 -7.80 16.37 -0.45
C ASP A 119 -8.81 15.53 -1.26
N GLN A 120 -10.05 16.01 -1.32
CA GLN A 120 -11.11 15.28 -2.01
C GLN A 120 -10.84 15.11 -3.50
N GLU A 121 -10.25 16.13 -4.16
CA GLU A 121 -9.94 16.08 -5.60
C GLU A 121 -8.92 14.96 -5.90
N SER A 122 -7.86 14.84 -5.11
CA SER A 122 -6.85 13.80 -5.29
C SER A 122 -7.42 12.39 -5.06
N ILE A 123 -8.31 12.23 -4.07
CA ILE A 123 -9.01 10.97 -3.80
C ILE A 123 -9.93 10.61 -4.97
N ASP A 124 -10.71 11.56 -5.47
CA ASP A 124 -11.63 11.30 -6.57
C ASP A 124 -10.88 10.94 -7.85
N ARG A 125 -9.75 11.58 -8.11
CA ARG A 125 -8.85 11.22 -9.22
C ARG A 125 -8.27 9.82 -9.08
N TYR A 126 -7.89 9.40 -7.87
CA TYR A 126 -7.50 8.01 -7.61
C TYR A 126 -8.65 7.05 -7.94
N ARG A 127 -9.86 7.34 -7.46
CA ARG A 127 -11.06 6.51 -7.69
C ARG A 127 -11.40 6.35 -9.17
N GLU A 128 -11.25 7.39 -9.96
CA GLU A 128 -11.46 7.37 -11.43
C GLU A 128 -10.45 6.45 -12.11
N ASN A 129 -9.22 6.35 -11.59
CA ASN A 129 -8.14 5.61 -12.20
C ASN A 129 -8.04 4.15 -11.74
N PHE A 130 -8.24 3.88 -10.45
CA PHE A 130 -7.95 2.60 -9.83
C PHE A 130 -9.16 1.98 -9.11
N GLY A 131 -10.28 2.67 -9.05
CA GLY A 131 -11.49 2.24 -8.34
C GLY A 131 -11.54 2.75 -6.89
N PRO A 132 -12.45 2.23 -6.07
CA PRO A 132 -12.65 2.72 -4.70
C PRO A 132 -11.36 2.72 -3.89
N ASP A 133 -11.12 3.77 -3.12
CA ASP A 133 -9.93 3.91 -2.27
C ASP A 133 -10.04 3.12 -0.96
N TYR A 134 -11.27 2.78 -0.52
CA TYR A 134 -11.53 1.77 0.50
C TYR A 134 -12.76 0.94 0.14
N TYR A 135 -12.72 -0.35 0.39
CA TYR A 135 -13.77 -1.30 0.05
C TYR A 135 -13.52 -2.65 0.73
N ALA A 136 -14.48 -3.57 0.58
CA ALA A 136 -14.30 -4.94 1.03
C ALA A 136 -14.73 -5.93 -0.04
N PHE A 137 -14.17 -7.12 0.02
CA PHE A 137 -14.56 -8.25 -0.82
C PHE A 137 -14.29 -9.57 -0.09
N SER A 138 -15.01 -10.61 -0.47
CA SER A 138 -14.76 -11.96 0.05
C SER A 138 -14.28 -12.86 -1.08
N HIS A 139 -13.39 -13.77 -0.74
CA HIS A 139 -13.03 -14.88 -1.60
C HIS A 139 -12.95 -16.15 -0.77
N GLN A 140 -13.74 -17.16 -1.15
CA GLN A 140 -13.98 -18.37 -0.36
C GLN A 140 -14.42 -18.01 1.08
N ASN A 141 -13.67 -18.42 2.09
CA ASN A 141 -13.97 -18.18 3.50
C ASN A 141 -13.09 -17.08 4.12
N ILE A 142 -12.60 -16.14 3.31
CA ILE A 142 -11.77 -15.00 3.75
C ILE A 142 -12.45 -13.71 3.33
N HIS A 143 -12.60 -12.81 4.28
CA HIS A 143 -13.08 -11.44 4.09
C HIS A 143 -11.89 -10.47 4.07
N PHE A 144 -11.71 -9.76 2.98
CA PHE A 144 -10.65 -8.79 2.79
C PHE A 144 -11.23 -7.38 2.93
N ILE A 145 -10.61 -6.56 3.78
CA ILE A 145 -10.99 -5.17 4.00
C ILE A 145 -9.84 -4.29 3.53
N VAL A 146 -10.09 -3.45 2.54
CA VAL A 146 -9.13 -2.48 2.00
C VAL A 146 -9.41 -1.11 2.60
N ILE A 147 -8.38 -0.44 3.10
CA ILE A 147 -8.48 0.92 3.63
C ILE A 147 -7.49 1.87 2.97
N ASN A 148 -7.88 3.13 2.81
CA ASN A 148 -6.99 4.22 2.45
C ASN A 148 -6.25 4.72 3.70
N SER A 149 -5.15 4.05 4.04
CA SER A 149 -4.37 4.35 5.23
C SER A 149 -3.70 5.72 5.22
N THR A 150 -3.61 6.38 4.06
CA THR A 150 -3.07 7.74 3.97
C THR A 150 -3.92 8.73 4.76
N LEU A 151 -5.23 8.50 4.87
CA LEU A 151 -6.12 9.33 5.68
C LEU A 151 -5.92 9.11 7.19
N LEU A 152 -5.39 7.95 7.56
CA LEU A 152 -5.18 7.54 8.95
C LEU A 152 -3.73 7.78 9.42
N THR A 153 -2.93 8.46 8.61
CA THR A 153 -1.50 8.69 8.88
C THR A 153 -1.17 10.17 8.73
N PRO A 154 -0.31 10.77 9.59
CA PRO A 154 0.13 12.14 9.41
C PRO A 154 0.83 12.33 8.04
N PRO A 155 0.65 13.48 7.36
CA PRO A 155 0.05 14.72 7.85
C PRO A 155 -1.43 14.90 7.47
N SER A 156 -2.21 13.84 7.28
CA SER A 156 -3.63 13.94 6.88
C SER A 156 -4.42 14.84 7.83
N LYS A 157 -5.25 15.71 7.23
CA LYS A 157 -6.19 16.59 7.94
C LYS A 157 -7.65 16.15 7.72
N MET A 158 -7.89 15.10 6.97
CA MET A 158 -9.21 14.56 6.63
C MET A 158 -9.73 13.67 7.76
N THR A 159 -9.96 14.27 8.92
CA THR A 159 -10.27 13.55 10.16
C THR A 159 -11.64 12.87 10.12
N GLU A 160 -12.63 13.49 9.49
CA GLU A 160 -13.98 12.94 9.37
C GLU A 160 -13.98 11.68 8.48
N GLU A 161 -13.34 11.75 7.32
CA GLU A 161 -13.18 10.64 6.39
C GLU A 161 -12.36 9.50 7.02
N ALA A 162 -11.32 9.84 7.79
CA ALA A 162 -10.52 8.86 8.50
C ALA A 162 -11.36 8.07 9.52
N TRP A 163 -12.17 8.74 10.33
CA TRP A 163 -13.10 8.08 11.25
C TRP A 163 -14.21 7.33 10.53
N GLY A 164 -14.66 7.83 9.38
CA GLY A 164 -15.59 7.12 8.49
C GLY A 164 -15.05 5.76 8.07
N GLN A 165 -13.74 5.66 7.77
CA GLN A 165 -13.11 4.37 7.44
C GLN A 165 -12.98 3.45 8.66
N VAL A 166 -12.68 3.96 9.85
CA VAL A 166 -12.68 3.15 11.08
C VAL A 166 -14.07 2.55 11.32
N ALA A 167 -15.14 3.36 11.16
CA ALA A 167 -16.51 2.88 11.25
C ALA A 167 -16.87 1.86 10.15
N PHE A 168 -16.34 2.05 8.93
CA PHE A 168 -16.48 1.07 7.85
C PHE A 168 -15.84 -0.27 8.21
N VAL A 169 -14.61 -0.27 8.75
CA VAL A 169 -13.95 -1.50 9.20
C VAL A 169 -14.79 -2.20 10.27
N GLU A 170 -15.31 -1.44 11.27
CA GLU A 170 -16.20 -2.00 12.30
C GLU A 170 -17.43 -2.68 11.70
N GLN A 171 -18.08 -2.04 10.74
CA GLN A 171 -19.22 -2.64 10.03
C GLN A 171 -18.82 -3.93 9.31
N GLN A 172 -17.67 -3.94 8.64
CA GLN A 172 -17.20 -5.10 7.88
C GLN A 172 -16.90 -6.29 8.80
N VAL A 173 -16.19 -6.10 9.91
CA VAL A 173 -15.86 -7.19 10.84
C VAL A 173 -17.11 -7.75 11.54
N MET A 174 -18.15 -6.93 11.73
CA MET A 174 -19.43 -7.39 12.29
C MET A 174 -20.25 -8.22 11.29
N THR A 175 -20.09 -7.97 10.00
CA THR A 175 -20.82 -8.69 8.92
C THR A 175 -20.10 -9.95 8.45
N ALA A 176 -18.80 -10.03 8.63
CA ALA A 176 -17.93 -11.13 8.18
C ALA A 176 -18.12 -12.47 8.92
N LYS A 177 -19.19 -12.66 9.66
CA LYS A 177 -19.55 -13.83 10.50
C LYS A 177 -18.86 -15.12 10.08
N SER A 178 -17.94 -15.62 10.87
CA SER A 178 -17.22 -16.89 10.69
C SER A 178 -16.20 -16.92 9.55
N GLU A 179 -15.96 -15.84 8.84
CA GLU A 179 -14.90 -15.72 7.84
C GLU A 179 -13.58 -15.30 8.52
N ARG A 180 -12.48 -15.75 7.98
CA ARG A 180 -11.16 -15.20 8.31
C ARG A 180 -11.10 -13.77 7.79
N ILE A 181 -10.51 -12.84 8.52
CA ILE A 181 -10.48 -11.43 8.13
C ILE A 181 -9.04 -10.98 7.90
N ILE A 182 -8.81 -10.34 6.77
CA ILE A 182 -7.51 -9.77 6.38
C ILE A 182 -7.71 -8.28 6.08
N LEU A 183 -6.87 -7.45 6.69
CA LEU A 183 -6.80 -6.01 6.41
C LEU A 183 -5.73 -5.73 5.37
N LEU A 184 -6.05 -4.92 4.37
CA LEU A 184 -5.15 -4.48 3.31
C LEU A 184 -5.00 -2.95 3.38
N SER A 185 -3.79 -2.47 3.47
CA SER A 185 -3.47 -1.05 3.58
C SER A 185 -2.14 -0.74 2.89
N HIS A 186 -1.83 0.55 2.71
CA HIS A 186 -0.49 0.94 2.29
C HIS A 186 0.44 1.11 3.51
N HIS A 187 0.08 1.96 4.46
CA HIS A 187 0.82 2.04 5.72
C HIS A 187 0.47 0.85 6.61
N PRO A 188 1.46 0.16 7.22
CA PRO A 188 1.20 -0.89 8.18
C PRO A 188 0.52 -0.34 9.45
N LEU A 189 -0.20 -1.18 10.17
CA LEU A 189 -0.76 -0.82 11.47
C LEU A 189 0.34 -0.38 12.44
N PHE A 190 1.44 -1.11 12.47
CA PHE A 190 2.65 -0.80 13.24
C PHE A 190 3.86 -1.49 12.60
N ILE A 191 5.08 -1.07 12.99
CA ILE A 191 6.34 -1.55 12.42
C ILE A 191 7.09 -2.48 13.37
N GLU A 192 7.12 -2.15 14.65
CA GLU A 192 7.83 -2.90 15.68
C GLU A 192 6.89 -3.37 16.80
N SER A 193 5.91 -2.53 17.15
CA SER A 193 5.02 -2.78 18.28
C SER A 193 3.69 -2.06 18.13
N PRO A 194 2.57 -2.69 18.56
CA PRO A 194 1.27 -2.00 18.64
C PRO A 194 1.30 -0.71 19.45
N TYR A 195 2.27 -0.56 20.36
CA TYR A 195 2.40 0.55 21.30
C TYR A 195 3.41 1.62 20.87
N GLU A 196 3.99 1.48 19.66
CA GLU A 196 4.95 2.45 19.14
C GLU A 196 4.37 3.86 19.03
N ALA A 197 5.25 4.86 19.10
CA ALA A 197 4.88 6.27 18.93
C ALA A 197 4.38 6.55 17.50
N ASP A 198 3.61 7.62 17.34
CA ASP A 198 3.15 8.07 16.03
C ASP A 198 4.31 8.48 15.14
N SER A 199 4.20 8.11 13.88
CA SER A 199 5.15 8.44 12.83
C SER A 199 4.43 8.56 11.49
N THR A 200 5.15 8.97 10.46
CA THR A 200 4.64 8.94 9.08
C THR A 200 4.80 7.55 8.41
N TRP A 201 5.26 6.56 9.16
CA TRP A 201 5.58 5.23 8.64
C TRP A 201 4.51 4.18 8.96
N SER A 202 3.62 4.47 9.91
CA SER A 202 2.54 3.56 10.32
C SER A 202 1.27 4.36 10.63
N ILE A 203 0.15 3.66 10.73
CA ILE A 203 -1.15 4.26 11.06
C ILE A 203 -1.07 4.94 12.45
N GLU A 204 -1.57 6.19 12.53
CA GLU A 204 -1.57 7.01 13.74
C GLU A 204 -2.32 6.31 14.88
N LYS A 205 -1.78 6.38 16.07
CA LYS A 205 -2.27 5.64 17.25
C LYS A 205 -3.76 5.83 17.52
N LYS A 206 -4.29 7.03 17.32
CA LYS A 206 -5.73 7.30 17.56
C LYS A 206 -6.67 6.47 16.67
N TYR A 207 -6.21 6.09 15.45
CA TYR A 207 -6.94 5.22 14.54
C TYR A 207 -6.48 3.76 14.67
N ARG A 208 -5.18 3.54 14.94
CA ARG A 208 -4.59 2.22 15.13
C ARG A 208 -5.20 1.49 16.31
N ASP A 209 -5.36 2.15 17.47
CA ASP A 209 -5.88 1.51 18.67
C ASP A 209 -7.27 0.88 18.46
N PRO A 210 -8.29 1.58 17.93
CA PRO A 210 -9.57 0.96 17.64
C PRO A 210 -9.49 -0.17 16.60
N LEU A 211 -8.64 -0.06 15.58
CA LEU A 211 -8.43 -1.13 14.60
C LEU A 211 -7.83 -2.40 15.24
N LEU A 212 -6.88 -2.23 16.17
CA LEU A 212 -6.30 -3.33 16.94
C LEU A 212 -7.29 -3.96 17.92
N GLU A 213 -8.16 -3.16 18.53
CA GLU A 213 -9.25 -3.71 19.36
C GLU A 213 -10.25 -4.54 18.53
N MET A 214 -10.55 -4.08 17.30
CA MET A 214 -11.35 -4.87 16.37
C MET A 214 -10.62 -6.16 15.97
N ALA A 215 -9.32 -6.12 15.74
CA ALA A 215 -8.52 -7.32 15.45
C ALA A 215 -8.61 -8.35 16.56
N LYS A 216 -8.43 -7.94 17.82
CA LYS A 216 -8.57 -8.82 18.99
C LYS A 216 -9.96 -9.38 19.14
N LYS A 217 -10.98 -8.55 18.97
CA LYS A 217 -12.39 -8.91 19.25
C LYS A 217 -13.03 -9.74 18.15
N HIS A 218 -12.70 -9.45 16.90
CA HIS A 218 -13.36 -10.00 15.73
C HIS A 218 -12.46 -10.88 14.86
N GLY A 219 -11.17 -11.01 15.20
CA GLY A 219 -10.26 -11.93 14.55
C GLY A 219 -9.72 -11.42 13.20
N ILE A 220 -9.31 -10.14 13.10
CA ILE A 220 -8.48 -9.72 11.97
C ILE A 220 -7.11 -10.39 12.15
N GLU A 221 -6.81 -11.38 11.30
CA GLU A 221 -5.63 -12.24 11.46
C GLU A 221 -4.34 -11.62 10.94
N ALA A 222 -4.46 -10.82 9.88
CA ALA A 222 -3.29 -10.20 9.25
C ALA A 222 -3.61 -8.81 8.69
N ASN A 223 -2.56 -7.97 8.66
CA ASN A 223 -2.51 -6.74 7.89
C ASN A 223 -1.39 -6.83 6.86
N PHE A 224 -1.73 -6.84 5.57
CA PHE A 224 -0.76 -6.75 4.49
C PHE A 224 -0.59 -5.30 4.05
N ALA A 225 0.67 -4.83 3.96
CA ALA A 225 1.01 -3.43 3.70
C ALA A 225 2.24 -3.29 2.79
N GLY A 226 2.53 -2.05 2.38
CA GLY A 226 3.73 -1.61 1.66
C GLY A 226 4.48 -0.53 2.42
N HIS A 227 4.78 0.58 1.75
CA HIS A 227 5.28 1.85 2.28
C HIS A 227 6.72 1.84 2.83
N LEU A 228 7.13 0.76 3.47
CA LEU A 228 8.44 0.69 4.15
C LEU A 228 9.62 0.51 3.18
N HIS A 229 9.37 0.22 1.92
CA HIS A 229 10.36 -0.14 0.90
C HIS A 229 11.34 -1.24 1.35
N ARG A 230 10.90 -2.09 2.28
CA ARG A 230 11.62 -3.27 2.79
C ARG A 230 10.62 -4.29 3.30
N ASN A 231 11.05 -5.55 3.33
CA ASN A 231 10.24 -6.57 4.00
C ASN A 231 10.28 -6.36 5.52
N ASN A 232 9.10 -6.41 6.14
CA ASN A 232 8.95 -6.33 7.59
C ASN A 232 7.78 -7.21 8.03
N ILE A 233 8.04 -8.13 8.94
CA ILE A 233 7.01 -9.02 9.49
C ILE A 233 7.08 -8.93 11.00
N VAL A 234 5.96 -8.57 11.61
CA VAL A 234 5.82 -8.51 13.06
C VAL A 234 4.55 -9.23 13.46
N SER A 235 4.67 -10.18 14.37
CA SER A 235 3.53 -10.96 14.87
C SER A 235 3.28 -10.65 16.34
N THR A 236 2.01 -10.54 16.69
CA THR A 236 1.53 -10.53 18.07
C THR A 236 0.71 -11.82 18.33
N ASP A 237 0.12 -11.93 19.49
CA ASP A 237 -0.75 -13.06 19.85
C ASP A 237 -2.09 -13.05 19.11
N TYR A 238 -2.44 -11.97 18.38
CA TYR A 238 -3.75 -11.81 17.74
C TYR A 238 -3.70 -11.29 16.29
N ILE A 239 -2.61 -10.71 15.81
CA ILE A 239 -2.48 -10.21 14.43
C ILE A 239 -1.04 -10.30 13.95
N GLU A 240 -0.88 -10.60 12.67
CA GLU A 240 0.38 -10.49 11.94
C GLU A 240 0.37 -9.28 11.01
N VAL A 241 1.41 -8.45 11.07
CA VAL A 241 1.59 -7.29 10.17
C VAL A 241 2.73 -7.61 9.21
N VAL A 242 2.41 -7.61 7.92
CA VAL A 242 3.34 -7.99 6.84
C VAL A 242 3.46 -6.84 5.87
N ALA A 243 4.55 -6.10 5.91
CA ALA A 243 4.89 -5.15 4.86
C ALA A 243 5.85 -5.81 3.87
N SER A 244 5.52 -5.73 2.58
CA SER A 244 6.41 -6.21 1.51
C SER A 244 7.33 -5.10 1.02
N GLY A 245 8.54 -5.48 0.59
CA GLY A 245 9.44 -4.57 -0.10
C GLY A 245 8.88 -4.12 -1.45
N PRO A 246 9.45 -3.06 -2.04
CA PRO A 246 8.91 -2.44 -3.24
C PRO A 246 9.15 -3.29 -4.48
N VAL A 247 8.24 -3.21 -5.43
CA VAL A 247 8.48 -3.66 -6.80
C VAL A 247 9.39 -2.66 -7.53
N GLY A 248 9.24 -1.38 -7.20
CA GLY A 248 10.03 -0.27 -7.78
C GLY A 248 11.34 0.01 -7.05
N TYR A 249 11.57 1.28 -6.74
CA TYR A 249 12.83 1.78 -6.16
C TYR A 249 13.01 1.35 -4.70
N PRO A 250 14.08 0.64 -4.34
CA PRO A 250 14.38 0.31 -2.94
C PRO A 250 15.11 1.48 -2.27
N PHE A 251 14.55 2.03 -1.20
CA PHE A 251 15.29 2.94 -0.33
C PHE A 251 16.17 2.12 0.60
N GLY A 252 17.41 1.92 0.25
CA GLY A 252 18.31 1.40 1.19
C GLY A 252 19.04 0.16 0.85
N GLN A 253 19.20 -0.62 1.83
CA GLN A 253 20.21 -1.64 1.96
C GLN A 253 20.08 -2.70 0.87
N ASP A 254 21.21 -3.04 0.28
CA ASP A 254 21.38 -4.14 -0.68
C ASP A 254 20.97 -5.49 -0.09
#